data_ca95233e1e7a07e34b10f6add04bb397
#
_entry.id   ca95233e1e7a07e34b10f6add04bb397
#
_cell.length_a   1.000
_cell.length_b   1.000
_cell.length_c   1.000
_cell.angle_alpha   90.00
_cell.angle_beta   90.00
_cell.angle_gamma   90.00
#
_symmetry.space_group_name_H-M   'P 1'
#
loop_
_entity.id
_entity.type
_entity.pdbx_description
1 polymer ?
#
loop_
_entity_poly.entity_id
_entity_poly.type
_entity_poly.pdbx_seq_one_letter_code
_entity_poly.pdbx_strand_id
1 'polypeptide(L)'
;FVDNRETHLYAAYGGFFCLTTRGREQLRGIERADSVTLDPHKGLFLPYGTGALVVRDLKKLRAAHAVTASYLPAPQEDPDAWDFADLGPELSRDFRGLRVWLPLKLHGAKVFREALDEKLDLTRQLVEEVRSLPTVRIVSEPVLSLFSFRFEPADRPEASWDAFNRKVMSGVNQRQRVLLTGVTVEDPATQRPIFVIRACVLSFRTHADRIQMAAEDLRAALAEVQQTGGGEAR
;
A
#
# COMPACT_ATOMS: atom_id res chain seq x y z
N PHE A 1 -28.85 -20.64 -0.16
CA PHE A 1 -28.15 -20.24 -1.39
C PHE A 1 -26.66 -20.23 -1.08
N VAL A 2 -25.94 -21.25 -1.51
CA VAL A 2 -24.46 -21.23 -1.49
C VAL A 2 -24.07 -20.38 -2.69
N ASP A 3 -23.57 -19.17 -2.44
CA ASP A 3 -23.00 -18.35 -3.51
C ASP A 3 -21.68 -19.00 -3.95
N ASN A 4 -21.69 -19.62 -5.12
CA ASN A 4 -20.56 -20.38 -5.67
C ASN A 4 -19.54 -19.48 -6.39
N ARG A 5 -19.55 -18.15 -6.10
CA ARG A 5 -18.60 -17.20 -6.71
C ARG A 5 -17.28 -17.27 -5.98
N GLU A 6 -16.21 -17.51 -6.72
CA GLU A 6 -14.84 -17.44 -6.19
C GLU A 6 -14.48 -16.00 -5.82
N THR A 7 -13.85 -15.84 -4.66
CA THR A 7 -13.43 -14.54 -4.14
C THR A 7 -11.94 -14.36 -4.31
N HIS A 8 -11.56 -13.37 -5.12
CA HIS A 8 -10.18 -12.92 -5.23
C HIS A 8 -9.97 -11.63 -4.44
N LEU A 9 -8.92 -11.57 -3.60
CA LEU A 9 -8.54 -10.38 -2.83
C LEU A 9 -7.25 -9.77 -3.34
N TYR A 10 -7.30 -8.47 -3.65
CA TYR A 10 -6.13 -7.66 -3.95
C TYR A 10 -5.49 -7.14 -2.66
N ALA A 11 -4.58 -7.91 -2.09
CA ALA A 11 -3.87 -7.56 -0.88
C ALA A 11 -2.40 -7.20 -1.13
N ALA A 12 -2.09 -6.73 -2.34
CA ALA A 12 -0.75 -6.40 -2.79
C ALA A 12 0.00 -5.47 -1.83
N TYR A 13 -0.65 -4.43 -1.32
CA TYR A 13 -0.08 -3.52 -0.33
C TYR A 13 -0.12 -4.11 1.09
N GLY A 14 -1.30 -4.51 1.55
CA GLY A 14 -1.58 -4.73 2.97
C GLY A 14 -1.43 -6.16 3.45
N GLY A 15 -1.41 -7.16 2.56
CA GLY A 15 -1.56 -8.56 2.95
C GLY A 15 -0.48 -9.07 3.92
N PHE A 16 0.75 -8.59 3.81
CA PHE A 16 1.82 -9.00 4.73
C PHE A 16 1.68 -8.45 6.15
N PHE A 17 0.83 -7.45 6.38
CA PHE A 17 0.50 -7.04 7.74
C PHE A 17 -0.19 -8.14 8.55
N CYS A 18 -0.69 -9.20 7.90
CA CYS A 18 -1.11 -10.43 8.60
C CYS A 18 -0.02 -11.07 9.47
N LEU A 19 1.25 -10.73 9.27
CA LEU A 19 2.34 -11.15 10.16
C LEU A 19 2.24 -10.50 11.55
N THR A 20 1.62 -9.32 11.66
CA THR A 20 1.42 -8.61 12.93
C THR A 20 0.07 -8.95 13.55
N THR A 21 -0.06 -8.81 14.87
CA THR A 21 -1.34 -9.02 15.57
C THR A 21 -2.37 -7.99 15.13
N ARG A 22 -1.98 -6.71 15.09
CA ARG A 22 -2.84 -5.59 14.69
C ARG A 22 -3.31 -5.70 13.23
N GLY A 23 -2.42 -6.11 12.35
CA GLY A 23 -2.76 -6.31 10.94
C GLY A 23 -3.72 -7.49 10.73
N ARG A 24 -3.57 -8.59 11.47
CA ARG A 24 -4.54 -9.71 11.44
C ARG A 24 -5.94 -9.30 11.86
N GLU A 25 -6.04 -8.42 12.87
CA GLU A 25 -7.34 -7.90 13.31
C GLU A 25 -8.03 -7.09 12.23
N GLN A 26 -7.28 -6.21 11.54
CA GLN A 26 -7.81 -5.38 10.46
C GLN A 26 -8.12 -6.17 9.18
N LEU A 27 -7.37 -7.24 8.92
CA LEU A 27 -7.51 -8.08 7.73
C LEU A 27 -8.33 -9.35 7.99
N ARG A 28 -9.10 -9.39 9.08
CA ARG A 28 -9.98 -10.53 9.41
C ARG A 28 -10.90 -10.87 8.25
N GLY A 29 -10.90 -12.13 7.86
CA GLY A 29 -11.68 -12.62 6.71
C GLY A 29 -10.83 -12.87 5.46
N ILE A 30 -9.57 -12.42 5.41
CA ILE A 30 -8.66 -12.71 4.29
C ILE A 30 -8.46 -14.22 4.10
N GLU A 31 -8.54 -14.99 5.18
CA GLU A 31 -8.43 -16.44 5.19
C GLU A 31 -9.59 -17.14 4.47
N ARG A 32 -10.67 -16.45 4.17
CA ARG A 32 -11.84 -17.01 3.44
C ARG A 32 -11.73 -16.88 1.93
N ALA A 33 -10.80 -16.06 1.43
CA ALA A 33 -10.61 -15.86 0.01
C ALA A 33 -10.13 -17.15 -0.69
N ASP A 34 -10.54 -17.35 -1.94
CA ASP A 34 -10.08 -18.45 -2.78
C ASP A 34 -8.69 -18.16 -3.35
N SER A 35 -8.40 -16.90 -3.58
CA SER A 35 -7.06 -16.45 -3.96
C SER A 35 -6.75 -15.05 -3.43
N VAL A 36 -5.46 -14.78 -3.19
CA VAL A 36 -4.97 -13.51 -2.66
C VAL A 36 -3.70 -13.09 -3.39
N THR A 37 -3.70 -11.89 -3.97
CA THR A 37 -2.49 -11.29 -4.52
C THR A 37 -1.72 -10.58 -3.43
N LEU A 38 -0.41 -10.84 -3.34
CA LEU A 38 0.52 -10.25 -2.38
C LEU A 38 1.74 -9.68 -3.11
N ASP A 39 2.26 -8.54 -2.64
CA ASP A 39 3.50 -7.99 -3.17
C ASP A 39 4.62 -8.01 -2.11
N PRO A 40 5.48 -9.04 -2.12
CA PRO A 40 6.64 -9.10 -1.23
C PRO A 40 7.56 -7.88 -1.37
N HIS A 41 7.63 -7.27 -2.55
CA HIS A 41 8.38 -6.04 -2.78
C HIS A 41 7.76 -4.79 -2.14
N LYS A 42 6.55 -4.90 -1.56
CA LYS A 42 5.92 -3.87 -0.72
C LYS A 42 6.01 -4.25 0.75
N GLY A 43 5.19 -5.22 1.19
CA GLY A 43 5.03 -5.55 2.59
C GLY A 43 6.16 -6.35 3.23
N LEU A 44 7.04 -6.99 2.45
CA LEU A 44 8.26 -7.62 2.97
C LEU A 44 9.53 -6.84 2.62
N PHE A 45 9.41 -5.62 2.10
CA PHE A 45 10.54 -4.73 1.82
C PHE A 45 11.57 -5.30 0.84
N LEU A 46 11.16 -6.24 0.00
CA LEU A 46 12.04 -6.93 -0.95
C LEU A 46 12.25 -6.11 -2.24
N PRO A 47 13.25 -6.44 -3.04
CA PRO A 47 13.46 -5.78 -4.33
C PRO A 47 12.25 -5.91 -5.26
N TYR A 48 12.02 -4.91 -6.09
CA TYR A 48 10.95 -4.87 -7.08
C TYR A 48 10.95 -6.10 -8.01
N GLY A 49 9.78 -6.39 -8.59
CA GLY A 49 9.58 -7.50 -9.49
C GLY A 49 9.26 -8.83 -8.79
N THR A 50 8.88 -8.79 -7.50
CA THR A 50 8.46 -9.97 -6.75
C THR A 50 6.99 -9.81 -6.37
N GLY A 51 6.10 -10.44 -7.13
CA GLY A 51 4.68 -10.65 -6.79
C GLY A 51 4.47 -12.08 -6.31
N ALA A 52 3.40 -12.33 -5.58
CA ALA A 52 2.96 -13.65 -5.14
C ALA A 52 1.44 -13.77 -5.27
N LEU A 53 1.00 -14.94 -5.68
CA LEU A 53 -0.40 -15.34 -5.68
C LEU A 53 -0.53 -16.55 -4.75
N VAL A 54 -1.34 -16.39 -3.71
CA VAL A 54 -1.73 -17.50 -2.85
C VAL A 54 -3.10 -17.97 -3.30
N VAL A 55 -3.24 -19.28 -3.53
CA VAL A 55 -4.52 -19.89 -3.96
C VAL A 55 -4.90 -21.01 -3.02
N ARG A 56 -6.19 -21.18 -2.81
CA ARG A 56 -6.74 -22.24 -1.96
C ARG A 56 -6.64 -23.61 -2.64
N ASP A 57 -6.86 -23.64 -3.95
CA ASP A 57 -6.88 -24.86 -4.76
C ASP A 57 -5.94 -24.73 -5.98
N LEU A 58 -4.76 -25.33 -5.88
CA LEU A 58 -3.78 -25.36 -6.96
C LEU A 58 -4.26 -26.12 -8.20
N LYS A 59 -5.19 -27.10 -8.07
CA LYS A 59 -5.72 -27.85 -9.21
C LYS A 59 -6.53 -26.92 -10.13
N LYS A 60 -7.28 -25.98 -9.56
CA LYS A 60 -8.01 -24.97 -10.34
C LYS A 60 -7.06 -24.03 -11.07
N LEU A 61 -5.97 -23.59 -10.40
CA LEU A 61 -4.96 -22.74 -11.02
C LEU A 61 -4.28 -23.47 -12.18
N ARG A 62 -3.90 -24.74 -11.99
CA ARG A 62 -3.36 -25.59 -13.04
C ARG A 62 -4.34 -25.74 -14.22
N ALA A 63 -5.60 -26.04 -13.96
CA ALA A 63 -6.61 -26.17 -15.00
C ALA A 63 -6.81 -24.89 -15.83
N ALA A 64 -6.56 -23.71 -15.24
CA ALA A 64 -6.65 -22.44 -15.93
C ALA A 64 -5.43 -22.10 -16.80
N HIS A 65 -4.25 -22.69 -16.51
CA HIS A 65 -2.98 -22.30 -17.14
C HIS A 65 -2.25 -23.41 -17.87
N ALA A 66 -2.51 -24.69 -17.55
CA ALA A 66 -1.81 -25.82 -18.17
C ALA A 66 -2.01 -25.81 -19.69
N VAL A 67 -0.91 -25.86 -20.42
CA VAL A 67 -0.88 -25.91 -21.89
C VAL A 67 -0.18 -27.20 -22.31
N THR A 68 -0.85 -27.97 -23.15
CA THR A 68 -0.26 -29.17 -23.76
C THR A 68 0.28 -28.82 -25.13
N ALA A 69 1.55 -29.10 -25.37
CA ALA A 69 2.18 -28.94 -26.70
C ALA A 69 3.10 -30.12 -26.97
N SER A 70 3.21 -30.50 -28.25
CA SER A 70 3.97 -31.68 -28.67
C SER A 70 5.47 -31.64 -28.37
N TYR A 71 6.02 -30.45 -28.14
CA TYR A 71 7.43 -30.24 -27.80
C TYR A 71 7.70 -30.18 -26.31
N LEU A 72 6.64 -30.17 -25.50
CA LEU A 72 6.79 -30.17 -24.04
C LEU A 72 6.99 -31.60 -23.52
N PRO A 73 7.75 -31.77 -22.42
CA PRO A 73 7.83 -33.05 -21.73
C PRO A 73 6.45 -33.61 -21.40
N ALA A 74 6.34 -34.95 -21.38
CA ALA A 74 5.10 -35.56 -20.90
C ALA A 74 4.78 -35.11 -19.46
N PRO A 75 3.50 -34.92 -19.13
CA PRO A 75 3.08 -34.58 -17.76
C PRO A 75 3.70 -35.57 -16.76
N GLN A 76 4.12 -35.04 -15.60
CA GLN A 76 4.67 -35.89 -14.54
C GLN A 76 3.58 -36.86 -14.05
N GLU A 77 3.94 -38.13 -13.91
CA GLU A 77 3.02 -39.18 -13.45
C GLU A 77 2.70 -39.06 -11.95
N ASP A 78 3.57 -38.37 -11.17
CA ASP A 78 3.34 -38.12 -9.76
C ASP A 78 2.25 -37.04 -9.57
N PRO A 79 1.10 -37.40 -8.97
CA PRO A 79 0.00 -36.44 -8.73
C PRO A 79 0.34 -35.30 -7.77
N ASP A 80 1.40 -35.48 -6.96
CA ASP A 80 1.88 -34.46 -6.01
C ASP A 80 3.04 -33.62 -6.58
N ALA A 81 3.53 -33.93 -7.78
CA ALA A 81 4.51 -33.14 -8.47
C ALA A 81 3.85 -31.98 -9.23
N TRP A 82 4.31 -30.78 -8.94
CA TRP A 82 3.81 -29.55 -9.55
C TRP A 82 4.85 -28.96 -10.50
N ASP A 83 4.52 -28.86 -11.77
CA ASP A 83 5.29 -28.04 -12.69
C ASP A 83 4.82 -26.58 -12.58
N PHE A 84 5.74 -25.69 -12.24
CA PHE A 84 5.43 -24.26 -12.13
C PHE A 84 5.03 -23.64 -13.48
N ALA A 85 5.39 -24.24 -14.60
CA ALA A 85 4.92 -23.82 -15.91
C ALA A 85 3.40 -23.95 -16.06
N ASP A 86 2.79 -24.92 -15.36
CA ASP A 86 1.34 -25.14 -15.38
C ASP A 86 0.57 -24.14 -14.48
N LEU A 87 1.27 -23.34 -13.67
CA LEU A 87 0.65 -22.47 -12.67
C LEU A 87 0.63 -20.98 -13.06
N GLY A 88 0.91 -20.66 -14.32
CA GLY A 88 0.89 -19.28 -14.79
C GLY A 88 1.20 -19.17 -16.27
N PRO A 89 1.16 -17.95 -16.83
CA PRO A 89 1.33 -17.75 -18.28
C PRO A 89 2.78 -17.89 -18.77
N GLU A 90 3.77 -17.89 -17.87
CA GLU A 90 5.18 -17.98 -18.23
C GLU A 90 5.66 -19.43 -18.23
N LEU A 91 6.11 -19.94 -19.38
CA LEU A 91 6.71 -21.28 -19.49
C LEU A 91 8.09 -21.32 -18.80
N SER A 92 8.96 -20.40 -19.15
CA SER A 92 10.28 -20.26 -18.53
C SER A 92 10.34 -18.95 -17.72
N ARG A 93 10.74 -19.03 -16.47
CA ARG A 93 10.84 -17.87 -15.57
C ARG A 93 12.02 -18.00 -14.61
N ASP A 94 12.51 -16.88 -14.13
CA ASP A 94 13.49 -16.87 -13.05
C ASP A 94 12.87 -17.39 -11.74
N PHE A 95 13.71 -17.93 -10.87
CA PHE A 95 13.27 -18.41 -9.55
C PHE A 95 13.03 -17.24 -8.59
N ARG A 96 11.95 -16.49 -8.82
CA ARG A 96 11.56 -15.31 -7.99
C ARG A 96 11.31 -15.68 -6.54
N GLY A 97 10.89 -16.90 -6.25
CA GLY A 97 10.68 -17.40 -4.89
C GLY A 97 11.94 -17.34 -4.03
N LEU A 98 13.14 -17.45 -4.61
CA LEU A 98 14.40 -17.32 -3.88
C LEU A 98 14.54 -15.92 -3.23
N ARG A 99 14.06 -14.88 -3.89
CA ARG A 99 14.08 -13.50 -3.37
C ARG A 99 13.22 -13.33 -2.11
N VAL A 100 12.22 -14.19 -1.91
CA VAL A 100 11.39 -14.23 -0.70
C VAL A 100 11.98 -15.17 0.34
N TRP A 101 12.33 -16.39 -0.09
CA TRP A 101 12.82 -17.43 0.81
C TRP A 101 14.13 -17.06 1.49
N LEU A 102 15.11 -16.52 0.75
CA LEU A 102 16.44 -16.25 1.27
C LEU A 102 16.44 -15.18 2.39
N PRO A 103 15.80 -14.00 2.24
CA PRO A 103 15.73 -13.03 3.34
C PRO A 103 14.99 -13.57 4.56
N LEU A 104 13.89 -14.33 4.36
CA LEU A 104 13.16 -14.94 5.48
C LEU A 104 14.01 -16.00 6.19
N LYS A 105 14.83 -16.76 5.45
CA LYS A 105 15.74 -17.76 6.02
C LYS A 105 16.88 -17.10 6.81
N LEU A 106 17.44 -16.00 6.29
CA LEU A 106 18.58 -15.30 6.91
C LEU A 106 18.17 -14.48 8.12
N HIS A 107 17.07 -13.75 8.06
CA HIS A 107 16.67 -12.78 9.08
C HIS A 107 15.54 -13.31 10.00
N GLY A 108 14.82 -14.34 9.57
CA GLY A 108 13.65 -14.86 10.27
C GLY A 108 12.43 -13.94 10.10
N ALA A 109 11.23 -14.51 10.24
CA ALA A 109 9.96 -13.78 10.09
C ALA A 109 9.74 -12.70 11.18
N LYS A 110 10.43 -12.79 12.32
CA LYS A 110 10.33 -11.84 13.43
C LYS A 110 10.75 -10.44 13.00
N VAL A 111 11.86 -10.30 12.29
CA VAL A 111 12.39 -8.98 11.83
C VAL A 111 11.38 -8.28 10.93
N PHE A 112 10.75 -9.00 10.00
CA PHE A 112 9.73 -8.44 9.11
C PHE A 112 8.48 -8.02 9.88
N ARG A 113 8.07 -8.81 10.87
CA ARG A 113 6.93 -8.49 11.75
C ARG A 113 7.19 -7.21 12.54
N GLU A 114 8.33 -7.10 13.18
CA GLU A 114 8.72 -5.93 13.96
C GLU A 114 8.80 -4.67 13.09
N ALA A 115 9.37 -4.79 11.88
CA ALA A 115 9.39 -3.69 10.93
C ALA A 115 7.96 -3.26 10.49
N LEU A 116 7.04 -4.19 10.26
CA LEU A 116 5.65 -3.87 9.93
C LEU A 116 4.91 -3.24 11.13
N ASP A 117 5.12 -3.73 12.35
CA ASP A 117 4.55 -3.13 13.57
C ASP A 117 5.07 -1.71 13.76
N GLU A 118 6.36 -1.45 13.51
CA GLU A 118 6.91 -0.09 13.51
C GLU A 118 6.16 0.83 12.52
N LYS A 119 5.84 0.34 11.29
CA LYS A 119 5.12 1.16 10.31
C LYS A 119 3.72 1.54 10.79
N LEU A 120 3.04 0.65 11.51
CA LEU A 120 1.75 0.97 12.13
C LEU A 120 1.89 2.05 13.21
N ASP A 121 2.94 2.00 14.04
CA ASP A 121 3.19 3.00 15.08
C ASP A 121 3.57 4.35 14.48
N LEU A 122 4.47 4.36 13.52
CA LEU A 122 4.87 5.58 12.80
C LEU A 122 3.69 6.24 12.08
N THR A 123 2.75 5.44 11.55
CA THR A 123 1.53 5.97 10.92
C THR A 123 0.65 6.67 11.94
N ARG A 124 0.45 6.08 13.12
CA ARG A 124 -0.30 6.73 14.22
C ARG A 124 0.36 8.04 14.63
N GLN A 125 1.68 8.04 14.80
CA GLN A 125 2.41 9.25 15.12
C GLN A 125 2.22 10.33 14.04
N LEU A 126 2.35 9.99 12.76
CA LEU A 126 2.16 10.95 11.68
C LEU A 126 0.73 11.49 11.62
N VAL A 127 -0.28 10.66 11.86
CA VAL A 127 -1.68 11.11 11.90
C VAL A 127 -1.91 12.14 13.00
N GLU A 128 -1.37 11.93 14.20
CA GLU A 128 -1.50 12.90 15.30
C GLU A 128 -0.79 14.22 14.97
N GLU A 129 0.40 14.16 14.35
CA GLU A 129 1.07 15.36 13.86
C GLU A 129 0.25 16.10 12.80
N VAL A 130 -0.35 15.38 11.86
CA VAL A 130 -1.21 15.97 10.83
C VAL A 130 -2.48 16.57 11.45
N ARG A 131 -3.12 15.88 12.41
CA ARG A 131 -4.32 16.39 13.11
C ARG A 131 -4.07 17.70 13.86
N SER A 132 -2.84 17.94 14.30
CA SER A 132 -2.45 19.17 14.99
C SER A 132 -2.36 20.38 14.05
N LEU A 133 -2.36 20.17 12.72
CA LEU A 133 -2.26 21.25 11.75
C LEU A 133 -3.59 21.99 11.58
N PRO A 134 -3.55 23.33 11.37
CA PRO A 134 -4.77 24.11 11.17
C PRO A 134 -5.49 23.69 9.87
N THR A 135 -6.82 23.77 9.91
CA THR A 135 -7.70 23.54 8.77
C THR A 135 -7.59 22.15 8.11
N VAL A 136 -6.96 21.18 8.76
CA VAL A 136 -6.83 19.82 8.25
C VAL A 136 -8.12 19.02 8.49
N ARG A 137 -8.50 18.24 7.50
CA ARG A 137 -9.51 17.18 7.61
C ARG A 137 -8.88 15.84 7.25
N ILE A 138 -8.96 14.86 8.15
CA ILE A 138 -8.65 13.45 7.81
C ILE A 138 -9.84 12.93 7.00
N VAL A 139 -9.58 12.57 5.75
CA VAL A 139 -10.60 12.06 4.82
C VAL A 139 -10.76 10.55 4.95
N SER A 140 -9.64 9.85 5.10
CA SER A 140 -9.62 8.42 5.40
C SER A 140 -8.75 8.18 6.62
N GLU A 141 -9.35 7.62 7.68
CA GLU A 141 -8.62 7.18 8.87
C GLU A 141 -7.58 6.12 8.51
N PRO A 142 -6.52 5.94 9.33
CA PRO A 142 -5.49 4.96 9.04
C PRO A 142 -6.05 3.55 8.89
N VAL A 143 -5.86 2.99 7.69
CA VAL A 143 -6.02 1.57 7.44
C VAL A 143 -4.62 0.99 7.23
N LEU A 144 -4.18 0.13 8.13
CA LEU A 144 -2.80 -0.32 8.22
C LEU A 144 -1.86 0.89 8.33
N SER A 145 -0.97 1.10 7.36
CA SER A 145 -0.02 2.21 7.35
C SER A 145 -0.31 3.25 6.25
N LEU A 146 -1.58 3.42 5.91
CA LEU A 146 -2.05 4.34 4.88
C LEU A 146 -3.22 5.18 5.42
N PHE A 147 -3.17 6.49 5.18
CA PHE A 147 -4.28 7.40 5.43
C PHE A 147 -4.28 8.54 4.42
N SER A 148 -5.38 9.28 4.36
CA SER A 148 -5.49 10.46 3.51
C SER A 148 -6.08 11.65 4.25
N PHE A 149 -5.65 12.83 3.87
CA PHE A 149 -6.07 14.10 4.46
C PHE A 149 -6.05 15.22 3.43
N ARG A 150 -6.71 16.33 3.76
CA ARG A 150 -6.65 17.56 3.01
C ARG A 150 -6.76 18.76 3.93
N PHE A 151 -6.34 19.91 3.47
CA PHE A 151 -6.55 21.19 4.11
C PHE A 151 -7.78 21.90 3.53
N GLU A 152 -8.60 22.48 4.37
CA GLU A 152 -9.84 23.19 4.03
C GLU A 152 -9.81 24.59 4.64
N PRO A 153 -8.98 25.52 4.08
CA PRO A 153 -8.82 26.85 4.65
C PRO A 153 -10.09 27.69 4.46
N ALA A 154 -10.63 28.23 5.57
CA ALA A 154 -11.88 28.98 5.58
C ALA A 154 -11.78 30.37 4.91
N ASP A 155 -10.58 30.90 4.75
CA ASP A 155 -10.29 32.16 4.07
C ASP A 155 -10.30 32.07 2.53
N ARG A 156 -10.59 30.91 1.96
CA ARG A 156 -10.58 30.64 0.53
C ARG A 156 -11.84 29.90 0.09
N PRO A 157 -12.31 30.12 -1.16
CA PRO A 157 -13.44 29.38 -1.67
C PRO A 157 -13.10 27.89 -1.84
N GLU A 158 -14.08 27.01 -1.56
CA GLU A 158 -13.95 25.56 -1.64
C GLU A 158 -13.38 25.09 -2.98
N ALA A 159 -13.77 25.73 -4.09
CA ALA A 159 -13.28 25.41 -5.44
C ALA A 159 -11.75 25.54 -5.59
N SER A 160 -11.09 26.26 -4.69
CA SER A 160 -9.63 26.44 -4.70
C SER A 160 -8.88 25.41 -3.83
N TRP A 161 -9.58 24.63 -3.00
CA TRP A 161 -8.92 23.74 -2.04
C TRP A 161 -8.09 22.64 -2.71
N ASP A 162 -8.53 22.09 -3.81
CA ASP A 162 -7.76 21.09 -4.55
C ASP A 162 -6.41 21.63 -5.05
N ALA A 163 -6.42 22.82 -5.60
CA ALA A 163 -5.20 23.51 -6.04
C ALA A 163 -4.29 23.84 -4.84
N PHE A 164 -4.88 24.30 -3.74
CA PHE A 164 -4.16 24.55 -2.49
C PHE A 164 -3.44 23.29 -1.98
N ASN A 165 -4.14 22.17 -1.89
CA ASN A 165 -3.58 20.90 -1.42
C ASN A 165 -2.48 20.36 -2.33
N ARG A 166 -2.62 20.53 -3.66
CA ARG A 166 -1.55 20.21 -4.62
C ARG A 166 -0.29 21.05 -4.40
N LYS A 167 -0.45 22.34 -4.12
CA LYS A 167 0.68 23.24 -3.81
C LYS A 167 1.37 22.83 -2.51
N VAL A 168 0.62 22.55 -1.44
CA VAL A 168 1.19 22.07 -0.16
C VAL A 168 1.97 20.76 -0.36
N MET A 169 1.38 19.77 -1.04
CA MET A 169 2.05 18.50 -1.33
C MET A 169 3.32 18.71 -2.16
N SER A 170 3.27 19.57 -3.19
CA SER A 170 4.44 19.92 -4.01
C SER A 170 5.53 20.57 -3.16
N GLY A 171 5.17 21.49 -2.28
CA GLY A 171 6.10 22.15 -1.37
C GLY A 171 6.81 21.16 -0.42
N VAL A 172 6.11 20.16 0.10
CA VAL A 172 6.72 19.08 0.86
C VAL A 172 7.71 18.29 0.00
N ASN A 173 7.28 17.85 -1.18
CA ASN A 173 8.09 17.00 -2.05
C ASN A 173 9.35 17.71 -2.60
N GLN A 174 9.29 19.01 -2.81
CA GLN A 174 10.44 19.84 -3.25
C GLN A 174 11.58 19.85 -2.22
N ARG A 175 11.28 19.60 -0.94
CA ARG A 175 12.30 19.51 0.11
C ARG A 175 13.09 18.20 0.09
N GLN A 176 12.65 17.21 -0.69
CA GLN A 176 13.32 15.93 -0.95
C GLN A 176 13.68 15.11 0.32
N ARG A 177 13.04 15.40 1.47
CA ARG A 177 13.23 14.63 2.71
C ARG A 177 12.24 13.48 2.85
N VAL A 178 11.01 13.71 2.38
CA VAL A 178 9.91 12.73 2.33
C VAL A 178 9.16 12.86 1.02
N LEU A 179 8.39 11.85 0.65
CA LEU A 179 7.55 11.86 -0.55
C LEU A 179 6.09 11.58 -0.14
N LEU A 180 5.23 12.54 -0.39
CA LEU A 180 3.79 12.37 -0.32
C LEU A 180 3.19 12.22 -1.72
N THR A 181 2.10 11.48 -1.81
CA THR A 181 1.36 11.31 -3.06
C THR A 181 -0.04 11.88 -2.93
N GLY A 182 -0.66 12.21 -4.06
CA GLY A 182 -2.03 12.70 -4.07
C GLY A 182 -2.91 11.84 -4.97
N VAL A 183 -4.19 11.84 -4.67
CA VAL A 183 -5.21 11.16 -5.46
C VAL A 183 -6.52 11.94 -5.39
N THR A 184 -7.34 11.85 -6.44
CA THR A 184 -8.72 12.32 -6.40
C THR A 184 -9.60 11.15 -5.98
N VAL A 185 -10.39 11.37 -4.95
CA VAL A 185 -11.35 10.39 -4.41
C VAL A 185 -12.73 11.02 -4.33
N GLU A 186 -13.76 10.19 -4.25
CA GLU A 186 -15.10 10.65 -3.91
C GLU A 186 -15.16 10.97 -2.41
N ASP A 187 -15.57 12.17 -2.07
CA ASP A 187 -15.71 12.60 -0.68
C ASP A 187 -16.84 11.80 -0.01
N PRO A 188 -16.57 11.08 1.09
CA PRO A 188 -17.61 10.31 1.79
C PRO A 188 -18.81 11.16 2.26
N ALA A 189 -18.60 12.45 2.51
CA ALA A 189 -19.64 13.34 3.01
C ALA A 189 -20.50 13.96 1.90
N THR A 190 -19.90 14.32 0.76
CA THR A 190 -20.58 15.11 -0.29
C THR A 190 -20.77 14.34 -1.60
N GLN A 191 -20.16 13.16 -1.73
CA GLN A 191 -20.14 12.34 -2.95
C GLN A 191 -19.56 13.08 -4.18
N ARG A 192 -18.76 14.12 -3.93
CA ARG A 192 -18.07 14.88 -4.98
C ARG A 192 -16.60 14.48 -5.06
N PRO A 193 -15.99 14.55 -6.25
CA PRO A 193 -14.56 14.30 -6.39
C PRO A 193 -13.76 15.41 -5.68
N ILE A 194 -12.83 15.00 -4.81
CA ILE A 194 -11.91 15.89 -4.09
C ILE A 194 -10.49 15.37 -4.19
N PHE A 195 -9.52 16.28 -4.30
CA PHE A 195 -8.12 15.92 -4.18
C PHE A 195 -7.72 15.77 -2.71
N VAL A 196 -7.04 14.68 -2.39
CA VAL A 196 -6.48 14.40 -1.07
C VAL A 196 -4.99 14.10 -1.14
N ILE A 197 -4.27 14.48 -0.11
CA ILE A 197 -2.88 14.08 0.11
C ILE A 197 -2.89 12.72 0.80
N ARG A 198 -2.12 11.77 0.28
CA ARG A 198 -2.03 10.42 0.79
C ARG A 198 -0.65 10.18 1.41
N ALA A 199 -0.63 9.76 2.66
CA ALA A 199 0.56 9.30 3.35
C ALA A 199 0.55 7.77 3.45
N CYS A 200 1.63 7.13 2.98
CA CYS A 200 1.83 5.68 3.03
C CYS A 200 3.18 5.39 3.70
N VAL A 201 3.15 4.90 4.94
CA VAL A 201 4.35 4.63 5.74
C VAL A 201 4.71 3.16 5.58
N LEU A 202 5.42 2.81 4.51
CA LEU A 202 5.76 1.40 4.23
C LEU A 202 7.26 1.15 4.01
N SER A 203 8.05 2.13 3.58
CA SER A 203 9.48 1.91 3.35
C SER A 203 10.20 1.43 4.63
N PHE A 204 11.06 0.41 4.49
CA PHE A 204 11.88 -0.06 5.62
C PHE A 204 12.85 1.00 6.15
N ARG A 205 13.18 2.01 5.34
CA ARG A 205 14.05 3.14 5.70
C ARG A 205 13.32 4.28 6.39
N THR A 206 12.00 4.18 6.56
CA THR A 206 11.20 5.20 7.24
C THR A 206 11.18 4.87 8.73
N HIS A 207 11.77 5.72 9.54
CA HIS A 207 11.80 5.65 11.00
C HIS A 207 11.26 6.96 11.60
N ALA A 208 11.33 7.13 12.90
CA ALA A 208 10.77 8.28 13.61
C ALA A 208 11.31 9.64 13.11
N ASP A 209 12.58 9.70 12.72
CA ASP A 209 13.20 10.89 12.12
C ASP A 209 12.46 11.35 10.86
N ARG A 210 12.04 10.41 10.00
CA ARG A 210 11.30 10.72 8.77
C ARG A 210 9.89 11.21 9.04
N ILE A 211 9.26 10.72 10.09
CA ILE A 211 7.94 11.20 10.52
C ILE A 211 8.04 12.65 11.03
N GLN A 212 9.06 12.94 11.81
CA GLN A 212 9.33 14.30 12.27
C GLN A 212 9.60 15.24 11.09
N MET A 213 10.44 14.85 10.13
CA MET A 213 10.70 15.62 8.91
C MET A 213 9.43 15.85 8.08
N ALA A 214 8.55 14.85 7.97
CA ALA A 214 7.28 14.99 7.27
C ALA A 214 6.38 16.03 7.94
N ALA A 215 6.29 16.02 9.27
CA ALA A 215 5.51 16.99 10.03
C ALA A 215 6.08 18.42 9.90
N GLU A 216 7.41 18.57 9.98
CA GLU A 216 8.09 19.85 9.78
C GLU A 216 7.83 20.40 8.35
N ASP A 217 8.00 19.56 7.34
CA ASP A 217 7.81 19.95 5.94
C ASP A 217 6.36 20.32 5.63
N LEU A 218 5.40 19.60 6.23
CA LEU A 218 3.99 19.95 6.11
C LEU A 218 3.68 21.31 6.73
N ARG A 219 4.20 21.60 7.94
CA ARG A 219 4.02 22.91 8.59
C ARG A 219 4.63 24.03 7.74
N ALA A 220 5.84 23.84 7.25
CA ALA A 220 6.54 24.83 6.43
C ALA A 220 5.83 25.08 5.10
N ALA A 221 5.47 24.01 4.37
CA ALA A 221 4.79 24.12 3.09
C ALA A 221 3.39 24.76 3.23
N LEU A 222 2.65 24.43 4.31
CA LEU A 222 1.37 25.04 4.61
C LEU A 222 1.51 26.55 4.82
N ALA A 223 2.48 26.98 5.63
CA ALA A 223 2.73 28.39 5.92
C ALA A 223 3.11 29.17 4.62
N GLU A 224 3.97 28.62 3.78
CA GLU A 224 4.37 29.22 2.50
C GLU A 224 3.18 29.43 1.54
N VAL A 225 2.33 28.40 1.41
CA VAL A 225 1.16 28.46 0.51
C VAL A 225 0.08 29.43 1.04
N GLN A 226 -0.02 29.58 2.38
CA GLN A 226 -0.89 30.58 2.99
C GLN A 226 -0.42 32.02 2.70
N GLN A 227 0.89 32.29 2.81
CA GLN A 227 1.47 33.61 2.55
C GLN A 227 1.36 34.03 1.09
N THR A 228 1.62 33.13 0.15
CA THR A 228 1.56 33.42 -1.30
C THR A 228 0.15 33.68 -1.82
N GLY A 229 -0.88 33.19 -1.16
CA GLY A 229 -2.27 33.44 -1.57
C GLY A 229 -2.88 34.72 -1.02
N GLY A 230 -2.24 35.40 -0.06
CA GLY A 230 -2.68 36.72 0.45
C GLY A 230 -2.24 37.91 -0.42
N GLY A 231 -1.39 37.66 -1.42
CA GLY A 231 -0.85 38.73 -2.31
C GLY A 231 -1.63 38.99 -3.61
N GLU A 232 -2.54 38.10 -4.01
CA GLU A 232 -3.31 38.23 -5.26
C GLU A 232 -4.68 38.95 -5.08
N ALA A 233 -5.02 39.40 -3.86
CA ALA A 233 -6.27 40.07 -3.54
C ALA A 233 -6.08 41.57 -3.21
N ARG A 234 -5.13 42.27 -3.87
CA ARG A 234 -5.01 43.73 -3.82
C ARG A 234 -4.96 44.32 -5.20
#